data_63f645c2cc3a04f829c85e3f10946f67
#
_entry.id   63f645c2cc3a04f829c85e3f10946f67
#
_cell.length_a   1.000
_cell.length_b   1.000
_cell.length_c   1.000
_cell.angle_alpha   90.00
_cell.angle_beta   90.00
_cell.angle_gamma   90.00
#
_symmetry.space_group_name_H-M   'P 1'
#
loop_
_entity.id
_entity.type
_entity.pdbx_description
1 polymer ?
#
loop_
_entity_poly.entity_id
_entity_poly.type
_entity_poly.pdbx_seq_one_letter_code
_entity_poly.pdbx_strand_id
1 'polypeptide(L)'
;MGKEEDPELPKSVLRHLEPNEKVLFSIKKKISMEKPKWLLITGRRIIYLDEKVFGRYDLKAIPYQKLEQVTVKLGIMSSEFIIEGEENITLKLGWMNKEEARKAINAIKDALNAIAVEPVSIGVNKGLTSETWVLNKPKEFITRTMPAYHAQSVREEEDPLEKLKKLKELYDMGVISQEEYEEKRKKLLDEI
;
A
#
# COMPACT_ATOMS: atom_id res chain seq x y z
N MET A 1 14.73 -20.01 17.32
CA MET A 1 13.69 -18.96 17.17
C MET A 1 14.38 -17.75 16.59
N GLY A 2 14.45 -17.67 15.25
CA GLY A 2 14.94 -16.50 14.55
C GLY A 2 13.92 -15.37 14.70
N LYS A 3 14.33 -14.25 15.26
CA LYS A 3 13.60 -12.99 15.09
C LYS A 3 13.65 -12.69 13.60
N GLU A 4 12.53 -12.84 12.89
CA GLU A 4 12.36 -12.14 11.62
C GLU A 4 12.49 -10.65 11.96
N GLU A 5 13.61 -10.06 11.58
CA GLU A 5 13.79 -8.62 11.63
C GLU A 5 12.73 -8.05 10.69
N ASP A 6 11.79 -7.27 11.24
CA ASP A 6 10.89 -6.46 10.44
C ASP A 6 11.76 -5.67 9.45
N PRO A 7 11.54 -5.81 8.14
CA PRO A 7 12.30 -5.03 7.17
C PRO A 7 12.08 -3.56 7.49
N GLU A 8 13.19 -2.86 7.71
CA GLU A 8 13.17 -1.42 8.00
C GLU A 8 12.33 -0.73 6.92
N LEU A 9 11.12 -0.31 7.32
CA LEU A 9 10.18 0.31 6.40
C LEU A 9 10.76 1.65 5.93
N PRO A 10 10.75 1.92 4.62
CA PRO A 10 11.29 3.17 4.11
C PRO A 10 10.48 4.36 4.64
N LYS A 11 11.14 5.50 4.79
CA LYS A 11 10.48 6.75 5.23
C LYS A 11 9.29 7.11 4.33
N SER A 12 9.35 6.79 3.04
CA SER A 12 8.25 6.95 2.09
C SER A 12 6.99 6.18 2.50
N VAL A 13 7.15 4.96 3.04
CA VAL A 13 6.02 4.16 3.55
C VAL A 13 5.49 4.76 4.85
N LEU A 14 6.38 5.10 5.77
CA LEU A 14 5.99 5.63 7.09
C LEU A 14 5.17 6.92 6.99
N ARG A 15 5.41 7.74 5.99
CA ARG A 15 4.64 8.97 5.72
C ARG A 15 3.18 8.72 5.34
N HIS A 16 2.87 7.54 4.82
CA HIS A 16 1.53 7.18 4.35
C HIS A 16 0.74 6.32 5.34
N LEU A 17 1.33 6.01 6.48
CA LEU A 17 0.63 5.32 7.56
C LEU A 17 -0.15 6.34 8.41
N GLU A 18 -1.38 5.98 8.76
CA GLU A 18 -2.16 6.77 9.70
C GLU A 18 -1.61 6.68 11.13
N PRO A 19 -1.95 7.64 12.01
CA PRO A 19 -1.59 7.54 13.42
C PRO A 19 -2.04 6.20 14.02
N ASN A 20 -1.11 5.50 14.68
CA ASN A 20 -1.33 4.17 15.25
C ASN A 20 -1.66 3.04 14.24
N GLU A 21 -1.48 3.27 12.95
CA GLU A 21 -1.56 2.20 11.94
C GLU A 21 -0.28 1.34 12.00
N LYS A 22 -0.47 0.04 12.31
CA LYS A 22 0.63 -0.91 12.38
C LYS A 22 0.70 -1.74 11.10
N VAL A 23 1.89 -1.88 10.55
CA VAL A 23 2.16 -2.84 9.49
C VAL A 23 2.28 -4.22 10.11
N LEU A 24 1.41 -5.14 9.71
CA LEU A 24 1.37 -6.52 10.19
C LEU A 24 2.24 -7.44 9.35
N PHE A 25 2.36 -7.11 8.06
CA PHE A 25 3.17 -7.86 7.12
C PHE A 25 3.62 -6.97 5.97
N SER A 26 4.82 -7.18 5.48
CA SER A 26 5.35 -6.44 4.34
C SER A 26 6.16 -7.34 3.40
N ILE A 27 6.03 -7.09 2.10
CA ILE A 27 6.87 -7.69 1.08
C ILE A 27 7.49 -6.60 0.25
N LYS A 28 8.80 -6.71 0.05
CA LYS A 28 9.59 -5.81 -0.80
C LYS A 28 10.07 -6.55 -2.03
N LYS A 29 9.67 -6.09 -3.20
CA LYS A 29 10.33 -6.50 -4.45
C LYS A 29 11.45 -5.52 -4.76
N LYS A 30 12.66 -6.03 -4.83
CA LYS A 30 13.82 -5.30 -5.33
C LYS A 30 14.15 -5.81 -6.74
N ILE A 31 14.10 -4.91 -7.72
CA ILE A 31 14.55 -5.17 -9.09
C ILE A 31 15.89 -4.45 -9.26
N SER A 32 16.83 -5.08 -9.96
CA SER A 32 18.26 -4.69 -9.98
C SER A 32 18.55 -3.23 -10.36
N MET A 33 17.68 -2.58 -11.13
CA MET A 33 17.86 -1.19 -11.59
C MET A 33 16.63 -0.30 -11.33
N GLU A 34 15.57 -0.84 -10.75
CA GLU A 34 14.36 -0.10 -10.42
C GLU A 34 14.28 0.18 -8.92
N LYS A 35 13.49 1.18 -8.55
CA LYS A 35 13.14 1.42 -7.15
C LYS A 35 12.24 0.27 -6.65
N PRO A 36 12.27 -0.03 -5.36
CA PRO A 36 11.51 -1.16 -4.82
C PRO A 36 10.01 -0.94 -4.92
N LYS A 37 9.29 -2.06 -5.09
CA LYS A 37 7.84 -2.13 -4.95
C LYS A 37 7.50 -2.81 -3.63
N TRP A 38 6.49 -2.33 -2.95
CA TRP A 38 6.09 -2.82 -1.64
C TRP A 38 4.63 -3.24 -1.65
N LEU A 39 4.35 -4.35 -1.01
CA LEU A 39 3.01 -4.69 -0.55
C LEU A 39 3.03 -4.67 0.99
N LEU A 40 2.16 -3.89 1.58
CA LEU A 40 2.03 -3.74 3.02
C LEU A 40 0.62 -4.14 3.43
N ILE A 41 0.53 -4.96 4.46
CA ILE A 41 -0.71 -5.36 5.07
C ILE A 41 -0.74 -4.78 6.46
N THR A 42 -1.69 -3.88 6.70
CA THR A 42 -1.86 -3.20 7.99
C THR A 42 -3.08 -3.74 8.72
N GLY A 43 -3.34 -3.25 9.92
CA GLY A 43 -4.58 -3.55 10.63
C GLY A 43 -5.84 -2.91 10.03
N ARG A 44 -5.72 -2.05 8.99
CA ARG A 44 -6.82 -1.27 8.42
C ARG A 44 -7.01 -1.41 6.93
N ARG A 45 -5.92 -1.64 6.18
CA ARG A 45 -5.92 -1.62 4.72
C ARG A 45 -4.73 -2.38 4.14
N ILE A 46 -4.82 -2.65 2.83
CA ILE A 46 -3.73 -3.16 2.02
C ILE A 46 -3.15 -1.99 1.25
N ILE A 47 -1.84 -1.80 1.29
CA ILE A 47 -1.15 -0.70 0.60
C ILE A 47 -0.16 -1.30 -0.40
N TYR A 48 -0.24 -0.87 -1.64
CA TYR A 48 0.77 -1.09 -2.66
C TYR A 48 1.48 0.22 -2.95
N LEU A 49 2.80 0.21 -2.82
CA LEU A 49 3.66 1.34 -3.10
C LEU A 49 4.67 0.94 -4.17
N ASP A 50 4.71 1.68 -5.27
CA ASP A 50 5.69 1.55 -6.34
C ASP A 50 6.55 2.81 -6.34
N GLU A 51 7.74 2.71 -5.76
CA GLU A 51 8.69 3.82 -5.72
C GLU A 51 9.28 4.07 -7.10
N LYS A 52 9.33 5.32 -7.50
CA LYS A 52 9.90 5.79 -8.77
C LYS A 52 11.17 6.61 -8.52
N VAL A 53 11.89 6.88 -9.58
CA VAL A 53 13.04 7.79 -9.51
C VAL A 53 12.62 9.21 -9.13
N PHE A 54 13.54 9.98 -8.58
CA PHE A 54 13.32 11.37 -8.14
C PHE A 54 12.25 11.55 -7.06
N GLY A 55 12.11 10.56 -6.16
CA GLY A 55 11.17 10.64 -5.04
C GLY A 55 9.68 10.53 -5.41
N ARG A 56 9.36 10.30 -6.70
CA ARG A 56 7.99 10.00 -7.11
C ARG A 56 7.58 8.59 -6.71
N TYR A 57 6.30 8.35 -6.57
CA TYR A 57 5.74 7.04 -6.25
C TYR A 57 4.30 6.93 -6.74
N ASP A 58 3.87 5.71 -6.98
CA ASP A 58 2.47 5.35 -7.16
C ASP A 58 2.03 4.59 -5.92
N LEU A 59 0.97 5.07 -5.26
CA LEU A 59 0.40 4.43 -4.08
C LEU A 59 -1.05 4.06 -4.36
N LYS A 60 -1.39 2.81 -4.06
CA LYS A 60 -2.77 2.32 -4.05
C LYS A 60 -3.06 1.75 -2.67
N ALA A 61 -4.13 2.20 -2.05
CA ALA A 61 -4.58 1.70 -0.76
C ALA A 61 -6.01 1.17 -0.88
N ILE A 62 -6.24 -0.04 -0.39
CA ILE A 62 -7.54 -0.69 -0.37
C ILE A 62 -7.94 -0.93 1.09
N PRO A 63 -8.80 -0.08 1.66
CA PRO A 63 -9.36 -0.31 2.99
C PRO A 63 -10.12 -1.63 3.05
N TYR A 64 -10.11 -2.30 4.19
CA TYR A 64 -10.84 -3.57 4.32
C TYR A 64 -12.34 -3.43 4.13
N GLN A 65 -12.92 -2.26 4.37
CA GLN A 65 -14.33 -1.98 4.06
C GLN A 65 -14.62 -2.11 2.58
N LYS A 66 -13.69 -1.65 1.73
CA LYS A 66 -13.80 -1.67 0.26
C LYS A 66 -13.20 -2.93 -0.39
N LEU A 67 -12.59 -3.81 0.38
CA LEU A 67 -12.07 -5.08 -0.12
C LEU A 67 -13.23 -6.02 -0.44
N GLU A 68 -13.19 -6.66 -1.61
CA GLU A 68 -14.15 -7.69 -2.01
C GLU A 68 -13.53 -9.07 -1.97
N GLN A 69 -12.41 -9.25 -2.66
CA GLN A 69 -11.79 -10.56 -2.82
C GLN A 69 -10.27 -10.45 -2.94
N VAL A 70 -9.60 -11.49 -2.46
CA VAL A 70 -8.17 -11.73 -2.75
C VAL A 70 -8.04 -13.11 -3.36
N THR A 71 -7.41 -13.19 -4.54
CA THR A 71 -7.15 -14.44 -5.24
C THR A 71 -5.66 -14.65 -5.44
N VAL A 72 -5.15 -15.81 -5.07
CA VAL A 72 -3.77 -16.23 -5.31
C VAL A 72 -3.77 -17.46 -6.20
N LYS A 73 -3.16 -17.34 -7.37
CA LYS A 73 -2.95 -18.48 -8.29
C LYS A 73 -1.48 -18.88 -8.23
N LEU A 74 -1.22 -20.09 -7.82
CA LEU A 74 0.11 -20.66 -7.69
C LEU A 74 0.33 -21.68 -8.82
N GLY A 75 0.96 -21.27 -9.91
CA GLY A 75 1.35 -22.13 -11.02
C GLY A 75 2.70 -22.82 -10.77
N ILE A 76 3.18 -23.62 -11.71
CA ILE A 76 4.47 -24.31 -11.58
C ILE A 76 5.63 -23.31 -11.46
N MET A 77 5.67 -22.30 -12.31
CA MET A 77 6.79 -21.36 -12.43
C MET A 77 6.48 -19.93 -11.94
N SER A 78 5.21 -19.60 -11.74
CA SER A 78 4.78 -18.25 -11.39
C SER A 78 3.66 -18.26 -10.37
N SER A 79 3.50 -17.16 -9.67
CA SER A 79 2.32 -16.87 -8.86
C SER A 79 1.68 -15.57 -9.34
N GLU A 80 0.36 -15.49 -9.25
CA GLU A 80 -0.42 -14.28 -9.50
C GLU A 80 -1.22 -13.95 -8.24
N PHE A 81 -1.02 -12.76 -7.70
CA PHE A 81 -1.73 -12.26 -6.53
C PHE A 81 -2.66 -11.13 -6.98
N ILE A 82 -3.95 -11.32 -6.82
CA ILE A 82 -4.99 -10.40 -7.28
C ILE A 82 -5.78 -9.92 -6.08
N ILE A 83 -5.90 -8.62 -5.93
CA ILE A 83 -6.73 -7.97 -4.91
C ILE A 83 -7.81 -7.19 -5.63
N GLU A 84 -9.06 -7.45 -5.30
CA GLU A 84 -10.24 -6.82 -5.88
C GLU A 84 -10.98 -6.05 -4.79
N GLY A 85 -11.35 -4.84 -5.10
CA GLY A 85 -12.11 -3.96 -4.23
C GLY A 85 -13.27 -3.30 -4.96
N GLU A 86 -14.12 -2.64 -4.21
CA GLU A 86 -15.24 -1.86 -4.73
C GLU A 86 -14.78 -0.85 -5.79
N GLU A 87 -15.73 -0.35 -6.59
CA GLU A 87 -15.48 0.63 -7.65
C GLU A 87 -14.50 0.14 -8.75
N ASN A 88 -14.45 -1.18 -8.98
CA ASN A 88 -13.56 -1.82 -9.96
C ASN A 88 -12.05 -1.64 -9.65
N ILE A 89 -11.70 -1.40 -8.41
CA ILE A 89 -10.30 -1.36 -8.03
C ILE A 89 -9.73 -2.77 -8.12
N THR A 90 -8.77 -2.97 -9.02
CA THR A 90 -8.05 -4.24 -9.13
C THR A 90 -6.55 -4.00 -9.09
N LEU A 91 -5.86 -4.76 -8.27
CA LEU A 91 -4.42 -4.77 -8.17
C LEU A 91 -3.90 -6.17 -8.48
N LYS A 92 -3.07 -6.31 -9.53
CA LYS A 92 -2.45 -7.58 -9.92
C LYS A 92 -0.95 -7.52 -9.69
N LEU A 93 -0.45 -8.48 -8.92
CA LEU A 93 0.96 -8.59 -8.56
C LEU A 93 1.47 -9.97 -9.00
N GLY A 94 2.29 -10.01 -10.06
CA GLY A 94 2.85 -11.26 -10.62
C GLY A 94 4.31 -11.49 -10.22
N TRP A 95 4.82 -10.76 -9.23
CA TRP A 95 6.23 -10.78 -8.88
C TRP A 95 6.55 -11.51 -7.56
N MET A 96 5.56 -11.94 -6.82
CA MET A 96 5.76 -12.71 -5.60
C MET A 96 6.12 -14.15 -5.90
N ASN A 97 6.97 -14.74 -5.09
CA ASN A 97 7.12 -16.20 -5.09
C ASN A 97 5.91 -16.85 -4.38
N LYS A 98 5.80 -18.17 -4.48
CA LYS A 98 4.66 -18.90 -3.94
C LYS A 98 4.52 -18.77 -2.42
N GLU A 99 5.63 -18.77 -1.72
CA GLU A 99 5.65 -18.68 -0.26
C GLU A 99 5.26 -17.27 0.20
N GLU A 100 5.80 -16.24 -0.44
CA GLU A 100 5.41 -14.84 -0.19
C GLU A 100 3.92 -14.61 -0.44
N ALA A 101 3.39 -15.15 -1.54
CA ALA A 101 1.97 -15.03 -1.87
C ALA A 101 1.07 -15.73 -0.83
N ARG A 102 1.47 -16.92 -0.34
CA ARG A 102 0.75 -17.61 0.74
C ARG A 102 0.81 -16.85 2.06
N LYS A 103 1.98 -16.32 2.43
CA LYS A 103 2.13 -15.49 3.64
C LYS A 103 1.28 -14.24 3.54
N ALA A 104 1.26 -13.56 2.39
CA ALA A 104 0.48 -12.35 2.18
C ALA A 104 -1.02 -12.58 2.33
N ILE A 105 -1.61 -13.61 1.68
CA ILE A 105 -3.06 -13.88 1.80
C ILE A 105 -3.43 -14.31 3.22
N ASN A 106 -2.58 -15.05 3.91
CA ASN A 106 -2.80 -15.39 5.32
C ASN A 106 -2.73 -14.16 6.22
N ALA A 107 -1.78 -13.25 6.00
CA ALA A 107 -1.70 -12.00 6.75
C ALA A 107 -2.95 -11.14 6.56
N ILE A 108 -3.51 -11.07 5.35
CA ILE A 108 -4.79 -10.39 5.08
C ILE A 108 -5.94 -11.08 5.82
N LYS A 109 -6.03 -12.41 5.77
CA LYS A 109 -7.03 -13.18 6.53
C LYS A 109 -6.94 -12.88 8.02
N ASP A 110 -5.73 -12.88 8.59
CA ASP A 110 -5.52 -12.67 10.02
C ASP A 110 -5.86 -11.22 10.41
N ALA A 111 -5.52 -10.24 9.57
CA ALA A 111 -5.90 -8.84 9.76
C ALA A 111 -7.43 -8.65 9.72
N LEU A 112 -8.12 -9.28 8.77
CA LEU A 112 -9.58 -9.26 8.70
C LEU A 112 -10.21 -9.93 9.93
N ASN A 113 -9.71 -11.07 10.36
CA ASN A 113 -10.23 -11.79 11.51
C ASN A 113 -10.00 -11.07 12.84
N ALA A 114 -8.98 -10.22 12.93
CA ALA A 114 -8.75 -9.38 14.10
C ALA A 114 -9.87 -8.35 14.32
N ILE A 115 -10.55 -7.92 13.26
CA ILE A 115 -11.61 -6.92 13.29
C ILE A 115 -13.01 -7.49 13.04
N ALA A 116 -13.14 -8.65 12.40
CA ALA A 116 -14.41 -9.27 12.06
C ALA A 116 -15.13 -9.85 13.28
N VAL A 117 -16.46 -9.81 13.25
CA VAL A 117 -17.31 -10.55 14.19
C VAL A 117 -17.36 -12.03 13.79
N GLU A 118 -17.54 -12.29 12.49
CA GLU A 118 -17.49 -13.63 11.94
C GLU A 118 -16.16 -13.89 11.22
N PRO A 119 -15.51 -15.03 11.47
CA PRO A 119 -14.21 -15.30 10.88
C PRO A 119 -14.30 -15.50 9.36
N VAL A 120 -13.36 -14.89 8.66
CA VAL A 120 -13.14 -15.07 7.22
C VAL A 120 -12.16 -16.21 7.01
N SER A 121 -12.44 -17.09 6.07
CA SER A 121 -11.60 -18.23 5.72
C SER A 121 -11.07 -18.14 4.28
N ILE A 122 -9.99 -18.87 4.02
CA ILE A 122 -9.43 -19.03 2.69
C ILE A 122 -9.91 -20.37 2.11
N GLY A 123 -10.59 -20.32 0.97
CA GLY A 123 -10.86 -21.51 0.16
C GLY A 123 -9.64 -21.89 -0.66
N VAL A 124 -9.28 -23.17 -0.67
CA VAL A 124 -8.13 -23.69 -1.44
C VAL A 124 -8.62 -24.71 -2.44
N ASN A 125 -8.33 -24.49 -3.71
CA ASN A 125 -8.60 -25.42 -4.79
C ASN A 125 -7.26 -25.89 -5.40
N LYS A 126 -7.03 -27.21 -5.39
CA LYS A 126 -5.81 -27.83 -5.92
C LYS A 126 -6.10 -28.53 -7.23
N GLY A 127 -5.44 -28.07 -8.30
CA GLY A 127 -5.38 -28.76 -9.58
C GLY A 127 -4.11 -29.60 -9.71
N LEU A 128 -3.93 -30.24 -10.86
CA LEU A 128 -2.73 -31.08 -11.13
C LEU A 128 -1.44 -30.28 -11.16
N THR A 129 -1.47 -29.06 -11.67
CA THR A 129 -0.29 -28.21 -11.89
C THR A 129 -0.38 -26.82 -11.24
N SER A 130 -1.51 -26.53 -10.61
CA SER A 130 -1.77 -25.22 -10.02
C SER A 130 -2.61 -25.35 -8.76
N GLU A 131 -2.49 -24.35 -7.90
CA GLU A 131 -3.26 -24.22 -6.68
C GLU A 131 -3.84 -22.80 -6.64
N THR A 132 -5.12 -22.67 -6.33
CA THR A 132 -5.80 -21.38 -6.23
C THR A 132 -6.33 -21.18 -4.82
N TRP A 133 -5.97 -20.09 -4.22
CA TRP A 133 -6.40 -19.65 -2.90
C TRP A 133 -7.33 -18.47 -3.07
N VAL A 134 -8.50 -18.50 -2.47
CA VAL A 134 -9.49 -17.43 -2.57
C VAL A 134 -9.96 -17.03 -1.19
N LEU A 135 -9.86 -15.76 -0.88
CA LEU A 135 -10.39 -15.13 0.30
C LEU A 135 -11.48 -14.17 -0.14
N ASN A 136 -12.73 -14.47 0.21
CA ASN A 136 -13.88 -13.61 -0.04
C ASN A 136 -14.25 -12.88 1.24
N LYS A 137 -14.34 -11.56 1.18
CA LYS A 137 -14.94 -10.78 2.27
C LYS A 137 -16.46 -10.78 2.09
N PRO A 138 -17.25 -11.16 3.11
CA PRO A 138 -18.71 -11.06 3.05
C PRO A 138 -19.16 -9.63 2.78
N LYS A 139 -20.24 -9.46 1.99
CA LYS A 139 -20.80 -8.12 1.72
C LYS A 139 -21.26 -7.43 3.02
N GLU A 140 -21.85 -8.19 3.92
CA GLU A 140 -22.23 -7.73 5.25
C GLU A 140 -21.12 -8.02 6.26
N PHE A 141 -19.95 -7.37 6.04
CA PHE A 141 -18.81 -7.53 6.92
C PHE A 141 -19.00 -6.69 8.19
N ILE A 142 -19.46 -7.32 9.25
CA ILE A 142 -19.66 -6.69 10.56
C ILE A 142 -18.33 -6.67 11.31
N THR A 143 -17.93 -5.51 11.79
CA THR A 143 -16.70 -5.32 12.55
C THR A 143 -16.97 -5.03 14.02
N ARG A 144 -16.10 -5.54 14.88
CA ARG A 144 -16.20 -5.31 16.35
C ARG A 144 -15.94 -3.87 16.73
N THR A 145 -14.93 -3.29 16.11
CA THR A 145 -14.55 -1.88 16.24
C THR A 145 -13.79 -1.47 14.98
N MET A 146 -14.43 -0.74 14.08
CA MET A 146 -13.68 0.03 13.10
C MET A 146 -13.55 1.44 13.64
N PRO A 147 -12.33 1.97 13.82
CA PRO A 147 -12.16 3.41 13.84
C PRO A 147 -12.77 3.90 12.52
N ALA A 148 -13.67 4.88 12.58
CA ALA A 148 -14.23 5.48 11.39
C ALA A 148 -13.06 5.79 10.45
N TYR A 149 -13.08 5.18 9.25
CA TYR A 149 -12.19 5.57 8.18
C TYR A 149 -12.67 6.95 7.76
N HIS A 150 -12.11 7.95 8.39
CA HIS A 150 -12.15 9.27 7.82
C HIS A 150 -11.23 9.18 6.61
N ALA A 151 -11.83 9.12 5.43
CA ALA A 151 -11.16 9.56 4.22
C ALA A 151 -10.84 11.05 4.44
N GLN A 152 -9.93 11.34 5.32
CA GLN A 152 -9.18 12.55 5.21
C GLN A 152 -8.45 12.37 3.88
N SER A 153 -8.98 13.04 2.85
CA SER A 153 -8.06 13.64 1.92
C SER A 153 -7.06 14.37 2.81
N VAL A 154 -5.97 13.70 3.13
CA VAL A 154 -4.79 14.37 3.63
C VAL A 154 -4.32 15.18 2.43
N ARG A 155 -4.91 16.35 2.25
CA ARG A 155 -4.13 17.49 1.90
C ARG A 155 -3.22 17.62 3.13
N GLU A 156 -2.07 16.94 3.08
CA GLU A 156 -0.94 17.41 3.82
C GLU A 156 -0.82 18.86 3.41
N GLU A 157 -1.18 19.76 4.28
CA GLU A 157 -0.62 21.09 4.25
C GLU A 157 0.87 20.82 4.50
N GLU A 158 1.58 20.57 3.40
CA GLU A 158 3.03 20.51 3.41
C GLU A 158 3.45 21.80 4.08
N ASP A 159 4.23 21.67 5.15
CA ASP A 159 4.83 22.81 5.87
C ASP A 159 5.30 23.82 4.81
N PRO A 160 4.83 25.08 4.86
CA PRO A 160 5.20 26.09 3.89
C PRO A 160 6.71 26.19 3.68
N LEU A 161 7.50 25.87 4.69
CA LEU A 161 8.96 25.80 4.63
C LEU A 161 9.46 24.63 3.77
N GLU A 162 8.79 23.47 3.81
CA GLU A 162 9.12 22.34 2.91
C GLU A 162 8.74 22.63 1.46
N LYS A 163 7.60 23.30 1.24
CA LYS A 163 7.20 23.76 -0.10
C LYS A 163 8.20 24.75 -0.67
N LEU A 164 8.71 25.68 0.16
CA LEU A 164 9.73 26.64 -0.26
C LEU A 164 11.06 25.96 -0.62
N LYS A 165 11.48 24.93 0.11
CA LYS A 165 12.69 24.16 -0.21
C LYS A 165 12.54 23.44 -1.55
N LYS A 166 11.42 22.73 -1.76
CA LYS A 166 11.13 22.05 -3.02
C LYS A 166 11.06 23.00 -4.20
N LEU A 167 10.47 24.18 -4.00
CA LEU A 167 10.39 25.23 -5.01
C LEU A 167 11.78 25.73 -5.42
N LYS A 168 12.67 25.89 -4.45
CA LYS A 168 14.07 26.29 -4.69
C LYS A 168 14.83 25.19 -5.45
N GLU A 169 14.67 23.92 -5.08
CA GLU A 169 15.29 22.80 -5.78
C GLU A 169 14.86 22.73 -7.26
N LEU A 170 13.58 22.98 -7.55
CA LEU A 170 13.07 23.02 -8.92
C LEU A 170 13.67 24.18 -9.72
N TYR A 171 13.88 25.33 -9.09
CA TYR A 171 14.53 26.47 -9.72
C TYR A 171 16.03 26.18 -9.98
N ASP A 172 16.75 25.65 -8.98
CA ASP A 172 18.18 25.31 -9.09
C ASP A 172 18.44 24.22 -10.16
N MET A 173 17.46 23.34 -10.38
CA MET A 173 17.48 22.33 -11.45
C MET A 173 17.08 22.88 -12.83
N GLY A 174 16.68 24.15 -12.93
CA GLY A 174 16.25 24.77 -14.18
C GLY A 174 14.90 24.27 -14.70
N VAL A 175 14.07 23.63 -13.86
CA VAL A 175 12.75 23.09 -14.21
C VAL A 175 11.70 24.18 -14.28
N ILE A 176 11.87 25.24 -13.50
CA ILE A 176 10.99 26.43 -13.49
C ILE A 176 11.81 27.67 -13.74
N SER A 177 11.18 28.67 -14.36
CA SER A 177 11.79 29.98 -14.61
C SER A 177 11.91 30.81 -13.34
N GLN A 178 12.73 31.85 -13.40
CA GLN A 178 12.88 32.79 -12.28
C GLN A 178 11.55 33.49 -11.95
N GLU A 179 10.78 33.86 -12.97
CA GLU A 179 9.48 34.51 -12.80
C GLU A 179 8.47 33.59 -12.07
N GLU A 180 8.41 32.32 -12.48
CA GLU A 180 7.54 31.30 -11.84
C GLU A 180 7.99 31.00 -10.40
N TYR A 181 9.31 30.97 -10.15
CA TYR A 181 9.86 30.81 -8.81
C TYR A 181 9.46 31.96 -7.88
N GLU A 182 9.63 33.21 -8.32
CA GLU A 182 9.29 34.38 -7.51
C GLU A 182 7.79 34.51 -7.22
N GLU A 183 6.96 34.24 -8.22
CA GLU A 183 5.50 34.24 -8.06
C GLU A 183 5.02 33.20 -7.03
N LYS A 184 5.48 31.97 -7.16
CA LYS A 184 5.11 30.89 -6.25
C LYS A 184 5.68 31.09 -4.86
N ARG A 185 6.90 31.59 -4.76
CA ARG A 185 7.53 31.94 -3.48
C ARG A 185 6.72 32.98 -2.72
N LYS A 186 6.27 34.03 -3.42
CA LYS A 186 5.47 35.10 -2.81
C LYS A 186 4.16 34.54 -2.26
N LYS A 187 3.45 33.72 -3.04
CA LYS A 187 2.21 33.08 -2.60
C LYS A 187 2.41 32.20 -1.35
N LEU A 188 3.49 31.44 -1.30
CA LEU A 188 3.80 30.58 -0.14
C LEU A 188 4.20 31.39 1.10
N LEU A 189 4.80 32.56 0.92
CA LEU A 189 5.15 33.43 2.05
C LEU A 189 3.93 34.20 2.60
N ASP A 190 2.92 34.46 1.76
CA ASP A 190 1.67 35.08 2.17
C ASP A 190 0.74 34.11 2.93
N GLU A 191 1.05 32.79 2.91
CA GLU A 191 0.34 31.72 3.63
C GLU A 191 0.94 31.42 5.02
N ILE A 192 2.07 32.03 5.37
CA ILE A 192 2.75 31.91 6.69
C ILE A 192 2.32 33.03 7.61
#